data_a18f608e505347e079d457e21734885b
#
_entry.id   a18f608e505347e079d457e21734885b
#
_cell.length_a   1.000
_cell.length_b   1.000
_cell.length_c   1.000
_cell.angle_alpha   90.00
_cell.angle_beta   90.00
_cell.angle_gamma   90.00
#
_symmetry.space_group_name_H-M   'P 1'
#
loop_
_entity.id
_entity.type
_entity.pdbx_description
1 polymer ?
#
loop_
_entity_poly.entity_id
_entity_poly.type
_entity_poly.pdbx_seq_one_letter_code
_entity_poly.pdbx_strand_id
1 'polypeptide(L)'
;ATTIEELRKLRFDEVQDFTFTVYPRERSYNVEIKEGKELPYDHLMTMEVDSLFRKVFTPRILQGSWEVASNTPNAIILTRSLAKRIFGESENPIGKRMILTQRLFTAPDTTPRTGGIAYTIQAVIEDIPLNTSLSFLEKLDMLTLNDSEGTLQFNGRNNMTGGFGFALLHPGKTARKLEARFRSINMKHHIYDEETAITASPFGKKFWDKSIAPYFAGITMIVGLLILLTGLLNFFHFLMGTFLNRNREYGIRK
;
A
#
# COMPACT_ATOMS: atom_id res chain seq x y z
N ALA A 1 4.09 21.75 -13.70
CA ALA A 1 3.69 20.59 -12.88
C ALA A 1 3.03 19.60 -13.81
N THR A 2 3.64 18.45 -14.03
CA THR A 2 3.01 17.38 -14.80
C THR A 2 1.90 16.83 -13.92
N THR A 3 0.70 17.18 -14.23
CA THR A 3 -0.47 16.72 -13.50
C THR A 3 -0.79 15.28 -13.91
N ILE A 4 -1.42 14.54 -13.05
CA ILE A 4 -2.01 13.23 -13.34
C ILE A 4 -2.91 13.29 -14.58
N GLU A 5 -3.60 14.39 -14.78
CA GLU A 5 -4.40 14.67 -15.97
C GLU A 5 -3.58 14.72 -17.26
N GLU A 6 -2.37 15.28 -17.22
CA GLU A 6 -1.49 15.28 -18.39
C GLU A 6 -1.05 13.85 -18.73
N LEU A 7 -0.74 13.01 -17.71
CA LEU A 7 -0.45 11.60 -17.92
C LEU A 7 -1.65 10.85 -18.53
N ARG A 8 -2.87 11.15 -18.10
CA ARG A 8 -4.09 10.56 -18.67
C ARG A 8 -4.41 11.07 -20.08
N LYS A 9 -4.13 12.33 -20.36
CA LYS A 9 -4.31 12.94 -21.70
C LYS A 9 -3.31 12.38 -22.70
N LEU A 10 -2.08 12.07 -22.27
CA LEU A 10 -1.08 11.40 -23.07
C LEU A 10 -1.42 9.91 -23.17
N ARG A 11 -2.19 9.53 -24.18
CA ARG A 11 -2.50 8.12 -24.46
C ARG A 11 -1.21 7.37 -24.80
N PHE A 12 -0.85 6.42 -23.94
CA PHE A 12 0.29 5.54 -24.14
C PHE A 12 -0.20 4.19 -24.63
N ASP A 13 0.32 3.70 -25.76
CA ASP A 13 -0.04 2.39 -26.33
C ASP A 13 0.35 1.22 -25.44
N GLU A 14 1.22 1.47 -24.45
CA GLU A 14 1.65 0.49 -23.47
C GLU A 14 0.66 0.35 -22.31
N VAL A 15 -0.15 1.35 -22.05
CA VAL A 15 -0.94 1.49 -20.80
C VAL A 15 -2.41 1.33 -21.10
N GLN A 16 -3.05 0.44 -20.35
CA GLN A 16 -4.49 0.23 -20.36
C GLN A 16 -5.19 1.28 -19.48
N ASP A 17 -4.72 1.47 -18.25
CA ASP A 17 -5.26 2.43 -17.29
C ASP A 17 -4.16 2.96 -16.37
N PHE A 18 -4.34 4.20 -15.88
CA PHE A 18 -3.54 4.79 -14.81
C PHE A 18 -4.40 5.02 -13.58
N THR A 19 -3.90 4.66 -12.41
CA THR A 19 -4.49 5.06 -11.13
C THR A 19 -3.46 5.73 -10.24
N PHE A 20 -3.94 6.60 -9.39
CA PHE A 20 -3.12 7.36 -8.47
C PHE A 20 -3.65 7.22 -7.05
N THR A 21 -2.70 7.14 -6.11
CA THR A 21 -3.02 7.08 -4.70
C THR A 21 -2.17 8.10 -3.96
N VAL A 22 -2.73 8.74 -2.95
CA VAL A 22 -1.95 9.52 -2.00
C VAL A 22 -1.32 8.57 -0.98
N TYR A 23 -0.16 8.91 -0.44
CA TYR A 23 0.44 8.11 0.64
C TYR A 23 -0.55 7.90 1.78
N PRO A 24 -0.67 6.68 2.31
CA PRO A 24 -1.47 6.42 3.49
C PRO A 24 -1.10 7.35 4.63
N ARG A 25 -2.10 7.84 5.32
CA ARG A 25 -1.93 8.77 6.47
C ARG A 25 -2.84 8.37 7.59
N GLU A 26 -2.34 8.49 8.80
CA GLU A 26 -3.19 8.41 9.98
C GLU A 26 -4.10 9.63 10.06
N ARG A 27 -5.38 9.38 10.27
CA ARG A 27 -6.39 10.41 10.43
C ARG A 27 -7.35 10.02 11.55
N SER A 28 -7.97 11.04 12.17
CA SER A 28 -8.99 10.86 13.20
C SER A 28 -10.36 11.22 12.63
N TYR A 29 -11.35 10.43 12.99
CA TYR A 29 -12.73 10.61 12.55
C TYR A 29 -13.70 10.51 13.70
N ASN A 30 -14.75 11.32 13.68
CA ASN A 30 -15.96 11.05 14.47
C ASN A 30 -16.91 10.22 13.63
N VAL A 31 -17.33 9.09 14.15
CA VAL A 31 -18.23 8.18 13.44
C VAL A 31 -19.60 8.24 14.05
N GLU A 32 -20.60 8.49 13.24
CA GLU A 32 -22.00 8.46 13.63
C GLU A 32 -22.45 6.99 13.77
N ILE A 33 -22.55 6.51 15.01
CA ILE A 33 -22.97 5.12 15.31
C ILE A 33 -24.49 5.02 15.30
N LYS A 34 -25.16 6.01 15.89
CA LYS A 34 -26.63 6.15 15.93
C LYS A 34 -26.96 7.62 15.71
N GLU A 35 -28.17 7.89 15.25
CA GLU A 35 -28.64 9.25 15.03
C GLU A 35 -28.31 10.17 16.21
N GLY A 36 -27.48 11.17 15.97
CA GLY A 36 -27.01 12.13 16.97
C GLY A 36 -25.94 11.63 17.95
N LYS A 37 -25.43 10.39 17.82
CA LYS A 37 -24.34 9.88 18.65
C LYS A 37 -23.09 9.60 17.84
N GLU A 38 -22.09 10.42 18.01
CA GLU A 38 -20.76 10.27 17.42
C GLU A 38 -19.76 9.71 18.42
N LEU A 39 -18.86 8.84 17.94
CA LEU A 39 -17.71 8.36 18.73
C LEU A 39 -16.43 8.68 17.97
N PRO A 40 -15.39 9.14 18.67
CA PRO A 40 -14.09 9.41 18.09
C PRO A 40 -13.33 8.11 17.81
N TYR A 41 -12.70 8.04 16.66
CA TYR A 41 -11.77 7.00 16.26
C TYR A 41 -10.48 7.64 15.77
N ASP A 42 -9.40 7.42 16.50
CA ASP A 42 -8.08 7.95 16.20
C ASP A 42 -7.20 6.92 15.48
N HIS A 43 -6.14 7.41 14.84
CA HIS A 43 -5.11 6.59 14.19
C HIS A 43 -5.66 5.63 13.13
N LEU A 44 -6.66 6.08 12.34
CA LEU A 44 -7.15 5.30 11.21
C LEU A 44 -6.28 5.54 9.99
N MET A 45 -5.68 4.46 9.48
CA MET A 45 -4.84 4.53 8.28
C MET A 45 -5.72 4.68 7.04
N THR A 46 -5.69 5.88 6.47
CA THR A 46 -6.53 6.30 5.34
C THR A 46 -5.67 6.50 4.10
N MET A 47 -6.10 5.97 2.96
CA MET A 47 -5.48 6.22 1.66
C MET A 47 -6.50 6.87 0.71
N GLU A 48 -6.10 7.98 0.09
CA GLU A 48 -6.91 8.60 -0.97
C GLU A 48 -6.61 7.93 -2.30
N VAL A 49 -7.66 7.55 -3.02
CA VAL A 49 -7.57 6.85 -4.30
C VAL A 49 -8.54 7.46 -5.32
N ASP A 50 -8.26 7.27 -6.59
CA ASP A 50 -9.19 7.63 -7.67
C ASP A 50 -10.16 6.47 -8.01
N SER A 51 -11.14 6.75 -8.86
CA SER A 51 -12.14 5.77 -9.30
C SER A 51 -11.53 4.58 -10.05
N LEU A 52 -10.38 4.77 -10.72
CA LEU A 52 -9.69 3.75 -11.50
C LEU A 52 -8.89 2.76 -10.64
N PHE A 53 -8.69 3.05 -9.35
CA PHE A 53 -7.99 2.17 -8.42
C PHE A 53 -8.53 0.73 -8.45
N ARG A 54 -9.85 0.57 -8.52
CA ARG A 54 -10.50 -0.74 -8.61
C ARG A 54 -10.08 -1.54 -9.84
N LYS A 55 -9.87 -0.89 -10.97
CA LYS A 55 -9.47 -1.57 -12.21
C LYS A 55 -8.06 -2.14 -12.12
N VAL A 56 -7.17 -1.46 -11.40
CA VAL A 56 -5.76 -1.87 -11.24
C VAL A 56 -5.60 -2.88 -10.11
N PHE A 57 -6.24 -2.67 -8.95
CA PHE A 57 -6.03 -3.47 -7.75
C PHE A 57 -7.15 -4.46 -7.42
N THR A 58 -8.29 -4.36 -8.11
CA THR A 58 -9.43 -5.30 -8.01
C THR A 58 -9.82 -5.70 -6.58
N PRO A 59 -9.99 -4.75 -5.63
CA PRO A 59 -10.37 -5.10 -4.26
C PRO A 59 -11.72 -5.81 -4.24
N ARG A 60 -11.82 -6.88 -3.44
CA ARG A 60 -13.06 -7.63 -3.29
C ARG A 60 -14.06 -6.83 -2.46
N ILE A 61 -15.19 -6.47 -3.06
CA ILE A 61 -16.27 -5.77 -2.38
C ILE A 61 -17.15 -6.78 -1.66
N LEU A 62 -17.42 -6.52 -0.39
CA LEU A 62 -18.23 -7.36 0.49
C LEU A 62 -19.65 -6.80 0.65
N GLN A 63 -19.78 -5.47 0.73
CA GLN A 63 -21.04 -4.75 0.85
C GLN A 63 -20.95 -3.43 0.11
N GLY A 64 -22.09 -2.92 -0.36
CA GLY A 64 -22.17 -1.67 -1.10
C GLY A 64 -21.66 -1.77 -2.54
N SER A 65 -21.28 -0.65 -3.15
CA SER A 65 -20.84 -0.58 -4.53
C SER A 65 -19.71 0.42 -4.73
N TRP A 66 -18.68 0.01 -5.47
CA TRP A 66 -17.60 0.91 -5.89
C TRP A 66 -18.10 1.98 -6.87
N GLU A 67 -19.00 1.60 -7.76
CA GLU A 67 -19.58 2.51 -8.75
C GLU A 67 -20.38 3.63 -8.08
N VAL A 68 -21.16 3.30 -7.04
CA VAL A 68 -21.85 4.30 -6.23
C VAL A 68 -20.85 5.17 -5.49
N ALA A 69 -19.84 4.58 -4.89
CA ALA A 69 -18.78 5.31 -4.20
C ALA A 69 -18.06 6.29 -5.13
N SER A 70 -17.73 5.88 -6.35
CA SER A 70 -17.04 6.72 -7.34
C SER A 70 -17.87 7.93 -7.80
N ASN A 71 -19.20 7.82 -7.75
CA ASN A 71 -20.12 8.88 -8.16
C ASN A 71 -20.66 9.70 -6.97
N THR A 72 -20.25 9.36 -5.74
CA THR A 72 -20.71 10.06 -4.54
C THR A 72 -19.61 10.97 -4.01
N PRO A 73 -19.83 12.28 -3.89
CA PRO A 73 -18.89 13.18 -3.27
C PRO A 73 -18.57 12.75 -1.84
N ASN A 74 -17.30 12.85 -1.45
CA ASN A 74 -16.81 12.45 -0.13
C ASN A 74 -17.22 11.02 0.26
N ALA A 75 -17.11 10.07 -0.67
CA ALA A 75 -17.32 8.68 -0.40
C ALA A 75 -16.14 8.07 0.36
N ILE A 76 -16.44 7.16 1.28
CA ILE A 76 -15.45 6.39 2.02
C ILE A 76 -15.76 4.89 1.88
N ILE A 77 -14.71 4.10 1.77
CA ILE A 77 -14.76 2.65 1.68
C ILE A 77 -13.99 2.09 2.86
N LEU A 78 -14.64 1.26 3.66
CA LEU A 78 -14.02 0.64 4.84
C LEU A 78 -13.44 -0.73 4.49
N THR A 79 -12.40 -1.13 5.20
CA THR A 79 -12.02 -2.55 5.27
C THR A 79 -12.99 -3.31 6.17
N ARG A 80 -13.06 -4.64 5.98
CA ARG A 80 -13.89 -5.52 6.82
C ARG A 80 -13.55 -5.36 8.31
N SER A 81 -12.26 -5.38 8.63
CA SER A 81 -11.80 -5.27 10.02
C SER A 81 -12.22 -3.95 10.65
N LEU A 82 -12.15 -2.84 9.93
CA LEU A 82 -12.59 -1.55 10.44
C LEU A 82 -14.11 -1.51 10.61
N ALA A 83 -14.85 -1.95 9.59
CA ALA A 83 -16.32 -1.98 9.65
C ALA A 83 -16.81 -2.81 10.84
N LYS A 84 -16.21 -4.00 11.06
CA LYS A 84 -16.52 -4.84 12.23
C LYS A 84 -16.13 -4.17 13.56
N ARG A 85 -15.00 -3.49 13.62
CA ARG A 85 -14.54 -2.79 14.84
C ARG A 85 -15.47 -1.65 15.25
N ILE A 86 -16.02 -0.93 14.27
CA ILE A 86 -16.88 0.24 14.54
C ILE A 86 -18.34 -0.16 14.76
N PHE A 87 -18.88 -1.02 13.91
CA PHE A 87 -20.32 -1.32 13.84
C PHE A 87 -20.70 -2.72 14.36
N GLY A 88 -19.70 -3.57 14.63
CA GLY A 88 -19.95 -4.98 14.95
C GLY A 88 -20.23 -5.82 13.70
N GLU A 89 -20.70 -7.07 13.90
CA GLU A 89 -20.95 -8.01 12.79
C GLU A 89 -22.35 -7.86 12.15
N SER A 90 -23.30 -7.37 12.91
CA SER A 90 -24.71 -7.36 12.52
C SER A 90 -25.21 -6.04 11.96
N GLU A 91 -24.48 -4.96 12.14
CA GLU A 91 -24.92 -3.64 11.75
C GLU A 91 -24.41 -3.27 10.34
N ASN A 92 -25.31 -2.81 9.47
CA ASN A 92 -24.94 -2.35 8.13
C ASN A 92 -24.26 -0.96 8.19
N PRO A 93 -23.01 -0.83 7.78
CA PRO A 93 -22.32 0.46 7.77
C PRO A 93 -22.69 1.37 6.60
N ILE A 94 -23.28 0.84 5.53
CA ILE A 94 -23.53 1.59 4.31
C ILE A 94 -24.52 2.74 4.56
N GLY A 95 -24.17 3.93 4.05
CA GLY A 95 -24.94 5.15 4.21
C GLY A 95 -24.66 5.92 5.51
N LYS A 96 -23.93 5.34 6.46
CA LYS A 96 -23.53 6.04 7.69
C LYS A 96 -22.45 7.07 7.42
N ARG A 97 -22.38 8.06 8.31
CA ARG A 97 -21.48 9.22 8.17
C ARG A 97 -20.24 9.07 9.05
N MET A 98 -19.11 9.52 8.51
CA MET A 98 -17.84 9.70 9.22
C MET A 98 -17.36 11.12 9.01
N ILE A 99 -17.08 11.84 10.08
CA ILE A 99 -16.64 13.23 10.03
C ILE A 99 -15.14 13.25 10.31
N LEU A 100 -14.36 13.70 9.32
CA LEU A 100 -12.92 13.88 9.47
C LEU A 100 -12.64 15.01 10.44
N THR A 101 -12.06 14.70 11.59
CA THR A 101 -11.60 15.68 12.57
C THR A 101 -10.17 16.08 12.21
N GLN A 102 -10.00 17.21 11.53
CA GLN A 102 -8.66 17.75 11.28
C GLN A 102 -8.03 18.26 12.57
N ARG A 103 -7.10 17.49 13.13
CA ARG A 103 -6.07 18.08 13.99
C ARG A 103 -5.01 18.68 13.06
N LEU A 104 -5.09 19.97 12.81
CA LEU A 104 -4.03 20.71 12.16
C LEU A 104 -2.84 20.80 13.13
N PHE A 105 -1.76 20.08 12.82
CA PHE A 105 -0.49 20.17 13.56
C PHE A 105 0.25 21.49 13.37
N THR A 106 -0.34 22.51 12.76
CA THR A 106 0.37 23.73 12.31
C THR A 106 -0.16 25.05 12.85
N ALA A 107 -0.85 25.06 14.00
CA ALA A 107 -1.05 26.33 14.70
C ALA A 107 -1.28 26.12 16.20
N PRO A 108 -0.70 26.94 17.07
CA PRO A 108 -1.06 26.98 18.47
C PRO A 108 -2.40 27.70 18.68
N ASP A 109 -3.32 27.54 17.74
CA ASP A 109 -4.63 28.19 17.82
C ASP A 109 -5.62 27.21 18.47
N THR A 110 -5.96 27.51 19.70
CA THR A 110 -6.80 26.74 20.60
C THR A 110 -8.29 26.77 20.24
N THR A 111 -8.66 27.25 19.07
CA THR A 111 -10.05 27.22 18.62
C THR A 111 -10.40 25.88 18.00
N PRO A 112 -11.37 25.12 18.55
CA PRO A 112 -11.89 23.94 17.88
C PRO A 112 -12.53 24.40 16.58
N ARG A 113 -11.95 24.09 15.41
CA ARG A 113 -12.67 24.25 14.14
C ARG A 113 -13.79 23.22 14.11
N THR A 114 -14.96 23.64 14.53
CA THR A 114 -16.23 22.99 14.28
C THR A 114 -16.52 23.04 12.79
N GLY A 115 -16.24 21.94 12.07
CA GLY A 115 -16.47 21.86 10.62
C GLY A 115 -15.57 20.84 9.96
N GLY A 116 -15.66 19.58 10.36
CA GLY A 116 -14.98 18.47 9.67
C GLY A 116 -15.66 18.14 8.34
N ILE A 117 -14.88 17.61 7.37
CA ILE A 117 -15.45 17.07 6.13
C ILE A 117 -16.24 15.82 6.46
N ALA A 118 -17.53 15.82 6.14
CA ALA A 118 -18.38 14.65 6.31
C ALA A 118 -18.23 13.71 5.10
N TYR A 119 -17.90 12.46 5.39
CA TYR A 119 -17.83 11.36 4.43
C TYR A 119 -19.02 10.42 4.64
N THR A 120 -19.47 9.77 3.56
CA THR A 120 -20.51 8.74 3.60
C THR A 120 -19.91 7.39 3.25
N ILE A 121 -20.16 6.38 4.07
CA ILE A 121 -19.71 5.01 3.83
C ILE A 121 -20.53 4.40 2.68
N GLN A 122 -19.88 4.06 1.56
CA GLN A 122 -20.53 3.55 0.35
C GLN A 122 -20.18 2.10 0.03
N ALA A 123 -19.07 1.59 0.58
CA ALA A 123 -18.70 0.19 0.38
C ALA A 123 -17.86 -0.33 1.56
N VAL A 124 -17.86 -1.66 1.68
CA VAL A 124 -16.92 -2.42 2.53
C VAL A 124 -16.17 -3.38 1.64
N ILE A 125 -14.85 -3.37 1.74
CA ILE A 125 -13.93 -4.26 1.02
C ILE A 125 -13.30 -5.29 1.96
N GLU A 126 -12.79 -6.37 1.38
CA GLU A 126 -11.95 -7.30 2.11
C GLU A 126 -10.66 -6.62 2.58
N ASP A 127 -10.13 -7.05 3.72
CA ASP A 127 -8.87 -6.52 4.23
C ASP A 127 -7.76 -6.76 3.21
N ILE A 128 -6.92 -5.75 3.00
CA ILE A 128 -5.76 -5.88 2.13
C ILE A 128 -4.67 -6.64 2.90
N PRO A 129 -4.28 -7.84 2.44
CA PRO A 129 -3.30 -8.65 3.15
C PRO A 129 -1.93 -7.95 3.21
N LEU A 130 -1.26 -8.03 4.36
CA LEU A 130 0.07 -7.43 4.57
C LEU A 130 1.18 -8.09 3.72
N ASN A 131 0.93 -9.30 3.19
CA ASN A 131 1.87 -10.02 2.33
C ASN A 131 1.69 -9.74 0.83
N THR A 132 0.95 -8.71 0.48
CA THR A 132 0.81 -8.26 -0.91
C THR A 132 1.84 -7.19 -1.23
N SER A 133 2.02 -6.91 -2.53
CA SER A 133 2.88 -5.79 -2.97
C SER A 133 2.36 -4.42 -2.51
N LEU A 134 1.14 -4.34 -1.98
CA LEU A 134 0.58 -3.17 -1.30
C LEU A 134 0.98 -3.10 0.18
N SER A 135 1.66 -4.09 0.73
CA SER A 135 2.04 -4.16 2.14
C SER A 135 3.09 -3.15 2.58
N PHE A 136 3.70 -2.41 1.63
CA PHE A 136 4.47 -1.22 1.97
C PHE A 136 3.56 -0.09 2.51
N LEU A 137 2.29 -0.23 2.31
CA LEU A 137 1.24 0.56 2.92
C LEU A 137 0.88 -0.19 4.20
N GLU A 138 1.27 0.28 5.36
CA GLU A 138 0.86 -0.26 6.66
C GLU A 138 -0.58 -0.80 6.66
N LYS A 139 -1.06 -1.36 7.74
CA LYS A 139 -2.42 -1.89 7.79
C LYS A 139 -3.43 -0.80 7.40
N LEU A 140 -3.93 -0.87 6.18
CA LEU A 140 -4.91 0.09 5.70
C LEU A 140 -6.28 -0.17 6.34
N ASP A 141 -6.89 0.88 6.88
CA ASP A 141 -8.22 0.81 7.48
C ASP A 141 -9.33 1.23 6.51
N MET A 142 -9.06 2.21 5.64
CA MET A 142 -10.07 2.73 4.72
C MET A 142 -9.48 3.42 3.49
N LEU A 143 -10.33 3.54 2.46
CA LEU A 143 -10.08 4.33 1.26
C LEU A 143 -11.04 5.52 1.21
N THR A 144 -10.56 6.68 0.82
CA THR A 144 -11.39 7.83 0.44
C THR A 144 -11.30 8.02 -1.06
N LEU A 145 -12.45 8.09 -1.72
CA LEU A 145 -12.51 8.37 -3.15
C LEU A 145 -12.47 9.89 -3.35
N ASN A 146 -11.53 10.32 -4.13
CA ASN A 146 -11.34 11.73 -4.44
C ASN A 146 -11.03 11.89 -5.93
N ASP A 147 -12.07 11.98 -6.73
CA ASP A 147 -11.99 12.27 -8.17
C ASP A 147 -12.05 13.77 -8.47
N SER A 148 -12.11 14.61 -7.43
CA SER A 148 -12.07 16.06 -7.65
C SER A 148 -10.73 16.42 -8.29
N GLU A 149 -10.78 16.95 -9.49
CA GLU A 149 -9.69 17.35 -10.37
C GLU A 149 -8.62 18.25 -9.71
N GLY A 150 -8.87 18.69 -8.48
CA GLY A 150 -8.03 19.60 -7.73
C GLY A 150 -7.16 19.01 -6.62
N THR A 151 -7.42 17.80 -6.13
CA THR A 151 -6.78 17.32 -4.89
C THR A 151 -5.56 16.42 -5.11
N LEU A 152 -5.45 15.82 -6.27
CA LEU A 152 -4.22 15.15 -6.70
C LEU A 152 -3.30 16.12 -7.46
N GLN A 153 -3.54 17.43 -7.38
CA GLN A 153 -2.56 18.41 -7.79
C GLN A 153 -1.38 18.30 -6.82
N PHE A 154 -0.25 17.86 -7.34
CA PHE A 154 1.05 18.12 -6.74
C PHE A 154 1.28 19.63 -6.74
N ASN A 155 0.57 20.35 -5.90
CA ASN A 155 0.81 21.76 -5.67
C ASN A 155 2.13 21.88 -4.94
N GLY A 156 3.20 22.05 -5.72
CA GLY A 156 4.60 22.09 -5.31
C GLY A 156 4.97 23.23 -4.38
N ARG A 157 4.04 23.93 -3.75
CA ARG A 157 4.41 25.03 -2.87
C ARG A 157 4.00 24.92 -1.40
N ASN A 158 2.99 24.14 -1.02
CA ASN A 158 2.58 24.14 0.41
C ASN A 158 1.93 22.85 0.95
N ASN A 159 1.75 21.81 0.15
CA ASN A 159 1.26 20.51 0.66
C ASN A 159 2.15 19.40 0.14
N MET A 160 2.95 18.79 1.03
CA MET A 160 3.70 17.57 0.79
C MET A 160 2.74 16.37 0.63
N THR A 161 1.86 16.44 -0.35
CA THR A 161 0.96 15.34 -0.67
C THR A 161 1.66 14.43 -1.66
N GLY A 162 2.59 13.63 -1.15
CA GLY A 162 3.23 12.58 -1.94
C GLY A 162 2.25 11.44 -2.21
N GLY A 163 2.46 10.72 -3.32
CA GLY A 163 1.62 9.60 -3.70
C GLY A 163 2.32 8.66 -4.68
N PHE A 164 1.59 7.66 -5.12
CA PHE A 164 2.04 6.68 -6.10
C PHE A 164 1.17 6.73 -7.34
N GLY A 165 1.81 6.72 -8.51
CA GLY A 165 1.15 6.44 -9.78
C GLY A 165 1.34 4.96 -10.14
N PHE A 166 0.27 4.30 -10.54
CA PHE A 166 0.31 2.93 -11.01
C PHE A 166 -0.25 2.85 -12.43
N ALA A 167 0.45 2.16 -13.31
CA ALA A 167 0.02 1.92 -14.67
C ALA A 167 -0.33 0.44 -14.87
N LEU A 168 -1.56 0.15 -15.27
CA LEU A 168 -1.94 -1.17 -15.76
C LEU A 168 -1.49 -1.27 -17.22
N LEU A 169 -0.55 -2.17 -17.50
CA LEU A 169 -0.02 -2.35 -18.84
C LEU A 169 -0.87 -3.34 -19.64
N HIS A 170 -0.94 -3.11 -20.97
CA HIS A 170 -1.50 -4.12 -21.86
C HIS A 170 -0.67 -5.43 -21.83
N PRO A 171 -1.28 -6.59 -22.09
CA PRO A 171 -0.56 -7.86 -22.18
C PRO A 171 0.65 -7.78 -23.12
N GLY A 172 1.80 -8.29 -22.66
CA GLY A 172 3.06 -8.28 -23.42
C GLY A 172 3.82 -6.94 -23.41
N LYS A 173 3.30 -5.90 -22.78
CA LYS A 173 4.03 -4.63 -22.57
C LYS A 173 4.83 -4.69 -21.27
N THR A 174 5.88 -3.88 -21.16
CA THR A 174 6.79 -3.89 -20.02
C THR A 174 7.02 -2.48 -19.48
N ALA A 175 7.30 -2.35 -18.19
CA ALA A 175 7.64 -1.09 -17.56
C ALA A 175 8.84 -0.40 -18.23
N ARG A 176 9.82 -1.18 -18.75
CA ARG A 176 10.98 -0.65 -19.48
C ARG A 176 10.59 0.09 -20.77
N LYS A 177 9.58 -0.44 -21.50
CA LYS A 177 9.08 0.24 -22.71
C LYS A 177 8.36 1.53 -22.34
N LEU A 178 7.54 1.52 -21.30
CA LEU A 178 6.87 2.71 -20.79
C LEU A 178 7.88 3.76 -20.32
N GLU A 179 8.91 3.35 -19.58
CA GLU A 179 9.98 4.24 -19.15
C GLU A 179 10.74 4.88 -20.34
N ALA A 180 11.05 4.08 -21.37
CA ALA A 180 11.66 4.60 -22.59
C ALA A 180 10.76 5.66 -23.26
N ARG A 181 9.44 5.44 -23.22
CA ARG A 181 8.47 6.41 -23.74
C ARG A 181 8.45 7.70 -22.93
N PHE A 182 8.46 7.62 -21.59
CA PHE A 182 8.56 8.81 -20.74
C PHE A 182 9.82 9.62 -21.04
N ARG A 183 10.96 8.95 -21.22
CA ARG A 183 12.22 9.61 -21.60
C ARG A 183 12.15 10.26 -22.99
N SER A 184 11.49 9.61 -23.96
CA SER A 184 11.40 10.14 -25.34
C SER A 184 10.60 11.44 -25.44
N ILE A 185 9.63 11.64 -24.56
CA ILE A 185 8.82 12.87 -24.49
C ILE A 185 9.36 13.86 -23.45
N ASN A 186 10.55 13.58 -22.88
CA ASN A 186 11.19 14.39 -21.85
C ASN A 186 10.24 14.73 -20.67
N MET A 187 9.45 13.74 -20.25
CA MET A 187 8.48 13.93 -19.21
C MET A 187 9.19 14.12 -17.88
N LYS A 188 8.98 15.27 -17.27
CA LYS A 188 9.61 15.67 -16.02
C LYS A 188 8.56 16.02 -14.97
N HIS A 189 8.93 15.83 -13.75
CA HIS A 189 8.14 16.22 -12.60
C HIS A 189 8.93 17.23 -11.75
N HIS A 190 8.27 18.27 -11.31
CA HIS A 190 8.88 19.27 -10.44
C HIS A 190 8.64 18.91 -8.98
N ILE A 191 9.72 18.62 -8.26
CA ILE A 191 9.70 18.42 -6.81
C ILE A 191 10.66 19.44 -6.21
N TYR A 192 10.18 20.33 -5.33
CA TYR A 192 11.02 21.34 -4.65
C TYR A 192 11.91 22.17 -5.59
N ASP A 193 11.34 22.65 -6.69
CA ASP A 193 12.07 23.42 -7.72
C ASP A 193 13.14 22.61 -8.51
N GLU A 194 13.28 21.31 -8.26
CA GLU A 194 14.11 20.43 -9.05
C GLU A 194 13.30 19.66 -10.10
N GLU A 195 13.79 19.63 -11.31
CA GLU A 195 13.21 18.81 -12.38
C GLU A 195 13.70 17.37 -12.27
N THR A 196 12.78 16.45 -11.98
CA THR A 196 13.09 15.04 -11.88
C THR A 196 12.43 14.26 -13.02
N ALA A 197 13.17 13.37 -13.67
CA ALA A 197 12.62 12.50 -14.71
C ALA A 197 11.62 11.51 -14.11
N ILE A 198 10.47 11.33 -14.77
CA ILE A 198 9.51 10.31 -14.40
C ILE A 198 10.06 8.95 -14.82
N THR A 199 10.10 8.02 -13.89
CA THR A 199 10.56 6.64 -14.10
C THR A 199 9.43 5.65 -13.94
N ALA A 200 9.48 4.55 -14.67
CA ALA A 200 8.57 3.43 -14.55
C ALA A 200 9.33 2.17 -14.13
N SER A 201 8.89 1.53 -13.09
CA SER A 201 9.46 0.26 -12.62
C SER A 201 8.37 -0.79 -12.39
N PRO A 202 8.68 -2.09 -12.56
CA PRO A 202 7.74 -3.15 -12.20
C PRO A 202 7.33 -3.04 -10.73
N PHE A 203 6.04 -3.18 -10.45
CA PHE A 203 5.51 -3.01 -9.09
C PHE A 203 6.16 -3.97 -8.08
N GLY A 204 6.33 -5.25 -8.46
CA GLY A 204 6.99 -6.24 -7.62
C GLY A 204 8.45 -5.91 -7.30
N LYS A 205 9.19 -5.29 -8.24
CA LYS A 205 10.57 -4.86 -8.00
C LYS A 205 10.65 -3.79 -6.91
N LYS A 206 9.73 -2.82 -6.92
CA LYS A 206 9.71 -1.74 -5.93
C LYS A 206 9.45 -2.25 -4.51
N PHE A 207 8.65 -3.32 -4.39
CA PHE A 207 8.46 -4.03 -3.12
C PHE A 207 9.78 -4.58 -2.59
N TRP A 208 10.55 -5.29 -3.42
CA TRP A 208 11.83 -5.88 -3.04
C TRP A 208 12.91 -4.82 -2.74
N ASP A 209 12.93 -3.73 -3.50
CA ASP A 209 13.94 -2.67 -3.35
C ASP A 209 13.75 -1.84 -2.05
N LYS A 210 12.53 -1.72 -1.55
CA LYS A 210 12.21 -0.90 -0.36
C LYS A 210 11.88 -1.70 0.89
N SER A 211 11.65 -3.01 0.78
CA SER A 211 11.31 -3.84 1.94
C SER A 211 12.57 -4.36 2.64
N ILE A 212 12.44 -4.60 3.93
CA ILE A 212 13.46 -5.29 4.73
C ILE A 212 13.49 -6.79 4.39
N ALA A 213 12.49 -7.31 3.65
CA ALA A 213 12.35 -8.72 3.30
C ALA A 213 13.59 -9.34 2.63
N PRO A 214 14.27 -8.72 1.64
CA PRO A 214 15.48 -9.30 1.06
C PRO A 214 16.63 -9.45 2.07
N TYR A 215 16.75 -8.53 3.03
CA TYR A 215 17.75 -8.65 4.09
C TYR A 215 17.44 -9.80 5.04
N PHE A 216 16.19 -9.96 5.46
CA PHE A 216 15.76 -11.10 6.27
C PHE A 216 15.92 -12.43 5.52
N ALA A 217 15.58 -12.49 4.24
CA ALA A 217 15.79 -13.70 3.43
C ALA A 217 17.28 -14.04 3.33
N GLY A 218 18.14 -13.05 3.13
CA GLY A 218 19.59 -13.25 3.12
C GLY A 218 20.14 -13.79 4.44
N ILE A 219 19.74 -13.18 5.55
CA ILE A 219 20.16 -13.62 6.90
C ILE A 219 19.66 -15.03 7.17
N THR A 220 18.40 -15.35 6.88
CA THR A 220 17.82 -16.69 7.08
C THR A 220 18.55 -17.74 6.25
N MET A 221 18.91 -17.42 5.01
CA MET A 221 19.68 -18.31 4.13
C MET A 221 21.07 -18.57 4.70
N ILE A 222 21.77 -17.55 5.21
CA ILE A 222 23.09 -17.71 5.83
C ILE A 222 22.99 -18.60 7.08
N VAL A 223 22.02 -18.33 7.95
CA VAL A 223 21.81 -19.14 9.17
C VAL A 223 21.48 -20.59 8.81
N GLY A 224 20.62 -20.83 7.82
CA GLY A 224 20.30 -22.16 7.33
C GLY A 224 21.52 -22.91 6.80
N LEU A 225 22.40 -22.22 6.05
CA LEU A 225 23.66 -22.78 5.55
C LEU A 225 24.62 -23.14 6.69
N LEU A 226 24.72 -22.30 7.72
CA LEU A 226 25.55 -22.59 8.90
C LEU A 226 25.06 -23.81 9.67
N ILE A 227 23.75 -23.96 9.85
CA ILE A 227 23.14 -25.13 10.49
C ILE A 227 23.45 -26.39 9.68
N LEU A 228 23.28 -26.34 8.36
CA LEU A 228 23.59 -27.46 7.47
C LEU A 228 25.07 -27.85 7.57
N LEU A 229 25.96 -26.88 7.53
CA LEU A 229 27.41 -27.13 7.63
C LEU A 229 27.78 -27.77 8.97
N THR A 230 27.20 -27.26 10.06
CA THR A 230 27.42 -27.83 11.40
C THR A 230 26.92 -29.29 11.48
N GLY A 231 25.74 -29.57 10.89
CA GLY A 231 25.20 -30.94 10.79
C GLY A 231 26.12 -31.88 10.00
N LEU A 232 26.65 -31.39 8.87
CA LEU A 232 27.61 -32.14 8.07
C LEU A 232 28.90 -32.42 8.84
N LEU A 233 29.47 -31.43 9.51
CA LEU A 233 30.68 -31.62 10.32
C LEU A 233 30.45 -32.61 11.44
N ASN A 234 29.34 -32.56 12.15
CA ASN A 234 29.00 -33.52 13.19
C ASN A 234 28.85 -34.95 12.61
N PHE A 235 28.22 -35.07 11.44
CA PHE A 235 28.10 -36.35 10.73
C PHE A 235 29.48 -36.92 10.35
N PHE A 236 30.37 -36.09 9.81
CA PHE A 236 31.74 -36.51 9.51
C PHE A 236 32.52 -36.93 10.75
N HIS A 237 32.45 -36.19 11.87
CA HIS A 237 33.06 -36.60 13.13
C HIS A 237 32.53 -37.95 13.62
N PHE A 238 31.25 -38.21 13.54
CA PHE A 238 30.63 -39.49 13.89
C PHE A 238 31.16 -40.62 12.99
N LEU A 239 31.21 -40.41 11.67
CA LEU A 239 31.73 -41.38 10.73
C LEU A 239 33.22 -41.71 11.00
N MET A 240 34.05 -40.69 11.21
CA MET A 240 35.47 -40.86 11.51
C MET A 240 35.67 -41.60 12.83
N GLY A 241 34.90 -41.28 13.87
CA GLY A 241 34.92 -41.97 15.14
C GLY A 241 34.56 -43.48 14.98
N THR A 242 33.53 -43.75 14.22
CA THR A 242 33.12 -45.16 13.94
C THR A 242 34.15 -45.93 13.12
N PHE A 243 34.76 -45.26 12.13
CA PHE A 243 35.80 -45.86 11.28
C PHE A 243 37.08 -46.17 12.07
N LEU A 244 37.52 -45.22 12.92
CA LEU A 244 38.70 -45.42 13.76
C LEU A 244 38.50 -46.55 14.79
N ASN A 245 37.34 -46.66 15.40
CA ASN A 245 37.05 -47.75 16.32
C ASN A 245 37.03 -49.13 15.62
N ARG A 246 36.46 -49.23 14.42
CA ARG A 246 36.52 -50.45 13.62
C ARG A 246 37.93 -50.86 13.24
N ASN A 247 38.77 -49.93 12.81
CA ASN A 247 40.15 -50.17 12.47
C ASN A 247 40.95 -50.65 13.67
N ARG A 248 40.66 -50.16 14.87
CA ARG A 248 41.30 -50.64 16.11
C ARG A 248 40.91 -52.05 16.47
N GLU A 249 39.63 -52.45 16.25
CA GLU A 249 39.19 -53.84 16.44
C GLU A 249 39.85 -54.82 15.45
N TYR A 250 40.08 -54.42 14.20
CA TYR A 250 40.81 -55.23 13.23
C TYR A 250 42.31 -55.33 13.53
N GLY A 251 42.92 -54.30 14.15
CA GLY A 251 44.32 -54.33 14.54
C GLY A 251 44.62 -55.21 15.78
N ILE A 252 43.63 -55.42 16.64
CA ILE A 252 43.81 -56.25 17.85
C ILE A 252 43.61 -57.76 17.57
N ARG A 253 42.96 -58.13 16.42
CA ARG A 253 42.72 -59.54 16.04
C ARG A 253 43.82 -60.20 15.20
N LYS A 254 44.99 -59.55 15.06
CA LYS A 254 46.20 -60.08 14.51
C LYS A 254 47.20 -60.34 15.65
#